data_a26f0f142c0067212898b36f94142d24
#
_entry.id   a26f0f142c0067212898b36f94142d24
#
_cell.length_a   1.000
_cell.length_b   1.000
_cell.length_c   1.000
_cell.angle_alpha   90.00
_cell.angle_beta   90.00
_cell.angle_gamma   90.00
#
_symmetry.space_group_name_H-M   'P 1'
#
loop_
_entity.id
_entity.type
_entity.pdbx_description
1 polymer ?
#
loop_
_entity_poly.entity_id
_entity_poly.type
_entity_poly.pdbx_seq_one_letter_code
_entity_poly.pdbx_strand_id
1 'polypeptide(L)'
;MYEYQLIEFNSERKETMLLSNESNLQQVLTEFYKEKFEKMFDEEGCLNGYISVFVNSKQISSIKDITLCPNDEVCIVTSISGG
;
A
#
# COMPACT_ATOMS: atom_id res chain seq x y z
N MET A 1 -1.31 -13.86 -13.34
CA MET A 1 -1.78 -12.78 -12.45
C MET A 1 -1.51 -13.16 -11.01
N TYR A 2 -0.97 -12.24 -10.24
CA TYR A 2 -0.61 -12.48 -8.85
C TYR A 2 -1.71 -12.00 -7.92
N GLU A 3 -1.89 -12.71 -6.82
CA GLU A 3 -2.83 -12.32 -5.80
C GLU A 3 -2.07 -11.77 -4.59
N TYR A 4 -2.54 -10.63 -4.08
CA TYR A 4 -1.99 -10.01 -2.88
C TYR A 4 -3.12 -9.64 -1.95
N GLN A 5 -2.83 -9.59 -0.65
CA GLN A 5 -3.81 -9.14 0.31
C GLN A 5 -3.53 -7.68 0.68
N LEU A 6 -4.54 -6.85 0.61
CA LEU A 6 -4.43 -5.46 1.04
C LEU A 6 -5.30 -5.26 2.26
N ILE A 7 -4.70 -4.78 3.33
CA ILE A 7 -5.43 -4.47 4.55
C ILE A 7 -5.31 -2.97 4.78
N GLU A 8 -6.44 -2.31 4.87
CA GLU A 8 -6.46 -0.87 5.10
C GLU A 8 -7.06 -0.58 6.48
N PHE A 9 -6.34 0.21 7.27
CA PHE A 9 -6.84 0.72 8.53
C PHE A 9 -7.07 2.21 8.39
N ASN A 10 -8.32 2.59 8.36
CA ASN A 10 -8.74 3.98 8.22
C ASN A 10 -10.05 4.11 9.01
N SER A 11 -9.94 4.23 10.32
CA SER A 11 -11.02 4.15 11.28
C SER A 11 -11.68 2.76 11.32
N GLU A 12 -11.59 2.00 10.25
CA GLU A 12 -12.10 0.64 10.17
C GLU A 12 -11.07 -0.23 9.46
N ARG A 13 -11.10 -1.51 9.74
CA ARG A 13 -10.24 -2.48 9.06
C ARG A 13 -10.97 -3.00 7.83
N LYS A 14 -10.32 -2.88 6.68
CA LYS A 14 -10.88 -3.36 5.43
C LYS A 14 -9.87 -4.25 4.72
N GLU A 15 -10.28 -5.44 4.35
CA GLU A 15 -9.44 -6.37 3.59
C GLU A 15 -9.90 -6.42 2.15
N THR A 16 -8.94 -6.39 1.25
CA THR A 16 -9.21 -6.45 -0.19
C THR A 16 -8.22 -7.41 -0.83
N MET A 17 -8.70 -8.26 -1.72
CA MET A 17 -7.84 -9.11 -2.52
C MET A 17 -7.45 -8.35 -3.78
N LEU A 18 -6.15 -8.16 -3.99
CA LEU A 18 -5.65 -7.48 -5.16
C LEU A 18 -5.18 -8.50 -6.20
N LEU A 19 -5.54 -8.27 -7.43
CA LEU A 19 -5.05 -9.06 -8.55
C LEU A 19 -4.27 -8.13 -9.47
N SER A 20 -3.03 -8.49 -9.77
CA SER A 20 -2.18 -7.66 -10.61
C SER A 20 -1.17 -8.51 -11.35
N ASN A 21 -0.77 -8.06 -12.53
CA ASN A 21 0.33 -8.67 -13.27
C ASN A 21 1.68 -8.15 -12.81
N GLU A 22 1.66 -7.14 -11.95
CA GLU A 22 2.87 -6.51 -11.45
C GLU A 22 3.28 -7.09 -10.10
N SER A 23 4.58 -7.11 -9.85
CA SER A 23 5.11 -7.54 -8.56
C SER A 23 5.75 -6.40 -7.79
N ASN A 24 5.92 -5.25 -8.42
CA ASN A 24 6.46 -4.08 -7.75
C ASN A 24 5.36 -3.41 -6.93
N LEU A 25 5.63 -3.17 -5.65
CA LEU A 25 4.62 -2.61 -4.74
C LEU A 25 4.08 -1.26 -5.24
N GLN A 26 4.96 -0.39 -5.72
CA GLN A 26 4.53 0.91 -6.22
C GLN A 26 3.56 0.75 -7.40
N GLN A 27 3.85 -0.16 -8.31
CA GLN A 27 3.00 -0.43 -9.46
C GLN A 27 1.65 -1.00 -9.04
N VAL A 28 1.67 -1.93 -8.11
CA VAL A 28 0.43 -2.55 -7.61
C VAL A 28 -0.46 -1.50 -6.96
N LEU A 29 0.11 -0.65 -6.12
CA LEU A 29 -0.66 0.38 -5.45
C LEU A 29 -1.14 1.47 -6.43
N THR A 30 -0.33 1.78 -7.43
CA THR A 30 -0.74 2.74 -8.46
C THR A 30 -1.96 2.24 -9.22
N GLU A 31 -1.97 0.95 -9.56
CA GLU A 31 -3.11 0.36 -10.23
C GLU A 31 -4.37 0.35 -9.38
N PHE A 32 -4.20 0.11 -8.08
CA PHE A 32 -5.34 0.02 -7.18
C PHE A 32 -5.92 1.38 -6.84
N TYR A 33 -5.06 2.33 -6.46
CA TYR A 33 -5.53 3.64 -6.00
C TYR A 33 -5.77 4.64 -7.12
N LYS A 34 -5.09 4.43 -8.26
CA LYS A 34 -5.25 5.32 -9.42
C LYS A 34 -4.99 6.78 -9.03
N GLU A 35 -5.98 7.64 -9.18
CA GLU A 35 -5.82 9.06 -8.90
C GLU A 35 -5.51 9.35 -7.43
N LYS A 36 -5.96 8.50 -6.53
CA LYS A 36 -5.70 8.69 -5.10
C LYS A 36 -4.24 8.43 -4.73
N PHE A 37 -3.54 7.71 -5.59
CA PHE A 37 -2.15 7.36 -5.31
C PHE A 37 -1.28 8.59 -5.07
N GLU A 38 -1.46 9.62 -5.88
CA GLU A 38 -0.68 10.84 -5.78
C GLU A 38 -0.93 11.60 -4.48
N LYS A 39 -2.10 11.38 -3.88
CA LYS A 39 -2.45 12.03 -2.61
C LYS A 39 -1.89 11.26 -1.42
N MET A 40 -1.58 10.01 -1.60
CA MET A 40 -1.09 9.14 -0.53
C MET A 40 0.43 9.06 -0.49
N PHE A 41 1.07 9.14 -1.65
CA PHE A 41 2.51 8.98 -1.78
C PHE A 41 3.06 10.09 -2.66
N ASP A 42 4.31 10.48 -2.41
CA ASP A 42 4.95 11.47 -3.28
C ASP A 42 5.58 10.79 -4.50
N GLU A 43 6.17 11.58 -5.38
CA GLU A 43 6.76 11.08 -6.61
C GLU A 43 7.91 10.11 -6.39
N GLU A 44 8.56 10.19 -5.26
CA GLU A 44 9.69 9.33 -4.94
C GLU A 44 9.27 8.07 -4.20
N GLY A 45 7.97 7.88 -4.02
CA GLY A 45 7.44 6.74 -3.29
C GLY A 45 7.57 6.87 -1.80
N CYS A 46 7.88 8.06 -1.31
CA CYS A 46 7.93 8.30 0.12
C CYS A 46 6.52 8.39 0.69
N LEU A 47 6.38 7.95 1.91
CA LEU A 47 5.08 7.93 2.55
C LEU A 47 4.70 9.30 3.06
N ASN A 48 3.43 9.63 2.89
CA ASN A 48 2.86 10.81 3.53
C ASN A 48 2.99 10.62 5.04
N GLY A 49 3.20 11.71 5.78
CA GLY A 49 3.38 11.62 7.22
C GLY A 49 2.21 11.00 7.98
N TYR A 50 1.07 10.86 7.33
CA TYR A 50 -0.12 10.26 7.94
C TYR A 50 -0.31 8.81 7.54
N ILE A 51 0.59 8.25 6.75
CA ILE A 51 0.43 6.90 6.22
C ILE A 51 1.63 6.04 6.60
N SER A 52 1.33 4.85 7.11
CA SER A 52 2.34 3.85 7.38
C SER A 52 2.02 2.62 6.55
N VAL A 53 3.03 2.01 5.97
CA VAL A 53 2.86 0.82 5.15
C VAL A 53 3.69 -0.32 5.72
N PHE A 54 3.07 -1.49 5.81
CA PHE A 54 3.71 -2.70 6.29
C PHE A 54 3.56 -3.78 5.22
N VAL A 55 4.63 -4.50 4.97
CA VAL A 55 4.60 -5.66 4.08
C VAL A 55 4.94 -6.88 4.92
N ASN A 56 3.98 -7.81 5.03
CA ASN A 56 4.12 -9.00 5.86
C ASN A 56 4.52 -8.64 7.30
N SER A 57 3.83 -7.64 7.86
CA SER A 57 4.04 -7.14 9.21
C SER A 57 5.35 -6.40 9.43
N LYS A 58 6.06 -6.09 8.36
CA LYS A 58 7.31 -5.35 8.44
C LYS A 58 7.11 -3.95 7.89
N GLN A 59 7.35 -2.94 8.72
CA GLN A 59 7.20 -1.55 8.30
C GLN A 59 8.25 -1.16 7.27
N ILE A 60 7.82 -0.44 6.25
CA ILE A 60 8.72 0.07 5.22
C ILE A 60 8.66 1.59 5.20
N SER A 61 9.73 2.23 4.79
CA SER A 61 9.81 3.69 4.73
C SER A 61 9.49 4.24 3.35
N SER A 62 9.53 3.41 2.34
CA SER A 62 9.21 3.80 0.97
C SER A 62 8.65 2.59 0.24
N ILE A 63 7.71 2.84 -0.67
CA ILE A 63 7.14 1.77 -1.49
C ILE A 63 7.96 1.53 -2.74
N LYS A 64 8.98 2.35 -2.97
CA LYS A 64 9.84 2.22 -4.12
C LYS A 64 10.81 1.04 -3.95
N ASP A 65 11.03 0.31 -5.03
CA ASP A 65 11.97 -0.83 -5.06
C ASP A 65 11.58 -2.00 -4.14
N ILE A 66 10.30 -2.11 -3.83
CA ILE A 66 9.78 -3.24 -3.06
C ILE A 66 9.14 -4.22 -4.04
N THR A 67 9.62 -5.46 -4.00
CA THR A 67 9.06 -6.53 -4.82
C THR A 67 8.20 -7.43 -3.97
N LEU A 68 6.97 -7.66 -4.40
CA LEU A 68 6.03 -8.53 -3.70
C LEU A 68 6.10 -9.94 -4.28
N CYS A 69 5.83 -10.91 -3.42
CA CYS A 69 5.65 -12.30 -3.83
C CYS A 69 4.15 -12.62 -3.79
N PRO A 70 3.69 -13.60 -4.57
CA PRO A 70 2.27 -13.99 -4.50
C PRO A 70 1.84 -14.26 -3.07
N ASN A 71 0.66 -13.79 -2.73
CA ASN A 71 0.05 -13.93 -1.40
C ASN A 71 0.67 -13.05 -0.32
N ASP A 72 1.54 -12.12 -0.68
CA ASP A 72 2.07 -11.17 0.29
C ASP A 72 0.94 -10.28 0.82
N GLU A 73 1.09 -9.88 2.06
CA GLU A 73 0.12 -9.01 2.73
C GLU A 73 0.68 -7.59 2.81
N VAL A 74 -0.08 -6.65 2.29
CA VAL A 74 0.26 -5.22 2.37
C VAL A 74 -0.75 -4.57 3.31
N CYS A 75 -0.25 -3.93 4.36
CA CYS A 75 -1.10 -3.25 5.32
C CYS A 75 -0.83 -1.75 5.25
N ILE A 76 -1.87 -0.97 5.04
CA ILE A 76 -1.77 0.48 4.98
C ILE A 76 -2.56 1.07 6.13
N VAL A 77 -1.87 1.77 7.00
CA VAL A 77 -2.49 2.41 8.14
C VAL A 77 -2.52 3.91 7.89
N THR A 78 -3.71 4.46 7.83
CA THR A 78 -3.89 5.89 7.64
C THR A 78 -4.26 6.51 8.98
N SER A 79 -3.43 7.41 9.45
CA SER A 79 -3.69 8.12 10.68
C SER A 79 -4.52 9.36 10.35
N ILE A 80 -5.75 9.36 10.81
CA ILE A 80 -6.60 10.54 10.65
C ILE A 80 -6.35 11.41 11.86
N SER A 81 -5.39 12.29 11.73
CA SER A 81 -5.04 13.15 12.83
C SER A 81 -6.14 14.16 13.09
N GLY A 82 -6.69 14.07 14.24
CA GLY A 82 -7.51 15.14 14.83
C GLY A 82 -8.43 15.82 13.87
N GLY A 83 -8.44 15.25 12.89
CA GLY A 83 -9.28 15.94 11.96
C GLY A 83 -9.46 14.88 11.10
#